data_219e2baa9fbf0d33fd605d3884897e7d
#
_entry.id   219e2baa9fbf0d33fd605d3884897e7d
#
_cell.length_a   1.000
_cell.length_b   1.000
_cell.length_c   1.000
_cell.angle_alpha   90.00
_cell.angle_beta   90.00
_cell.angle_gamma   90.00
#
_symmetry.space_group_name_H-M   'P 1'
#
loop_
_entity.id
_entity.type
_entity.pdbx_description
1 polymer ?
#
loop_
_entity_poly.entity_id
_entity_poly.type
_entity_poly.pdbx_seq_one_letter_code
_entity_poly.pdbx_strand_id
1 'polypeptide(L)'
;MNAKFAPGRNIAMKVPPHQYETTIQFYRDVVGLTPIDMQPPNIGFEFGDKQLWIDCVPTVSQAEIWLELVTDDLDAAAKQLAAAGVVRCDAIEPLPAELPGFWVASPAAIIHLVCKEDGSG
;
A
#
# COMPACT_ATOMS: atom_id res chain seq x y z
N MET A 1 -14.62 -21.28 7.56
CA MET A 1 -13.52 -21.35 6.58
C MET A 1 -12.64 -20.14 6.68
N ASN A 2 -11.35 -20.37 6.54
CA ASN A 2 -10.38 -19.27 6.61
C ASN A 2 -10.24 -18.60 5.26
N ALA A 3 -10.06 -17.30 5.29
CA ALA A 3 -9.69 -16.54 4.11
C ALA A 3 -8.27 -16.91 3.70
N LYS A 4 -8.00 -16.82 2.40
CA LYS A 4 -6.66 -16.96 1.87
C LYS A 4 -6.10 -15.58 1.60
N PHE A 5 -4.82 -15.40 1.89
CA PHE A 5 -4.12 -14.14 1.63
C PHE A 5 -3.02 -14.37 0.61
N ALA A 6 -2.77 -13.36 -0.19
CA ALA A 6 -1.64 -13.34 -1.12
C ALA A 6 -1.05 -11.93 -1.17
N PRO A 7 0.21 -11.77 -1.59
CA PRO A 7 0.78 -10.44 -1.76
C PRO A 7 0.03 -9.67 -2.83
N GLY A 8 -0.27 -8.40 -2.57
CA GLY A 8 -0.80 -7.52 -3.59
C GLY A 8 0.30 -7.00 -4.49
N ARG A 9 -0.08 -6.24 -5.52
CA ARG A 9 0.87 -5.69 -6.49
C ARG A 9 1.46 -4.36 -6.04
N ASN A 10 0.77 -3.65 -5.16
CA ASN A 10 1.11 -2.28 -4.86
C ASN A 10 1.90 -2.14 -3.57
N ILE A 11 2.97 -1.36 -3.65
CA ILE A 11 3.75 -0.92 -2.50
C ILE A 11 3.64 0.59 -2.49
N ALA A 12 3.18 1.16 -1.38
CA ALA A 12 3.08 2.62 -1.25
C ALA A 12 4.20 3.11 -0.34
N MET A 13 4.99 4.04 -0.86
CA MET A 13 6.01 4.71 -0.06
C MET A 13 5.48 6.10 0.28
N LYS A 14 5.13 6.29 1.56
CA LYS A 14 4.63 7.55 2.07
C LYS A 14 5.80 8.40 2.50
N VAL A 15 6.03 9.54 1.86
CA VAL A 15 7.19 10.38 2.14
C VAL A 15 6.75 11.78 2.57
N PRO A 16 7.50 12.40 3.49
CA PRO A 16 7.21 13.79 3.84
C PRO A 16 7.54 14.74 2.68
N PRO A 17 6.91 15.92 2.65
CA PRO A 17 7.08 16.84 1.52
C PRO A 17 8.53 17.19 1.21
N HIS A 18 9.37 17.35 2.23
CA HIS A 18 10.77 17.75 2.01
C HIS A 18 11.62 16.65 1.35
N GLN A 19 11.13 15.42 1.28
CA GLN A 19 11.83 14.30 0.65
C GLN A 19 11.18 13.83 -0.66
N TYR A 20 10.06 14.41 -1.04
CA TYR A 20 9.25 13.91 -2.14
C TYR A 20 10.00 13.97 -3.48
N GLU A 21 10.45 15.17 -3.85
CA GLU A 21 11.13 15.36 -5.14
C GLU A 21 12.43 14.55 -5.25
N THR A 22 13.22 14.55 -4.20
CA THR A 22 14.50 13.82 -4.21
C THR A 22 14.28 12.31 -4.26
N THR A 23 13.20 11.81 -3.66
CA THR A 23 12.87 10.40 -3.72
C THR A 23 12.47 10.00 -5.15
N ILE A 24 11.65 10.82 -5.81
CA ILE A 24 11.26 10.57 -7.20
C ILE A 24 12.50 10.57 -8.10
N GLN A 25 13.37 11.55 -7.94
CA GLN A 25 14.61 11.64 -8.72
C GLN A 25 15.49 10.43 -8.52
N PHE A 26 15.57 9.92 -7.29
CA PHE A 26 16.37 8.75 -7.00
C PHE A 26 15.90 7.53 -7.83
N TYR A 27 14.62 7.23 -7.81
CA TYR A 27 14.12 6.06 -8.53
C TYR A 27 14.09 6.28 -10.05
N ARG A 28 13.79 7.49 -10.50
CA ARG A 28 13.69 7.78 -11.92
C ARG A 28 15.06 7.95 -12.56
N ASP A 29 15.94 8.73 -11.96
CA ASP A 29 17.17 9.18 -12.62
C ASP A 29 18.41 8.41 -12.16
N VAL A 30 18.51 8.06 -10.89
CA VAL A 30 19.68 7.36 -10.35
C VAL A 30 19.56 5.85 -10.57
N VAL A 31 18.44 5.27 -10.14
CA VAL A 31 18.17 3.85 -10.29
C VAL A 31 17.70 3.52 -11.70
N GLY A 32 16.88 4.41 -12.27
CA GLY A 32 16.37 4.23 -13.63
C GLY A 32 15.23 3.25 -13.76
N LEU A 33 14.35 3.20 -12.75
CA LEU A 33 13.17 2.34 -12.85
C LEU A 33 12.20 2.87 -13.91
N THR A 34 11.44 1.97 -14.52
CA THR A 34 10.47 2.31 -15.55
C THR A 34 9.26 2.99 -14.92
N PRO A 35 8.94 4.23 -15.32
CA PRO A 35 7.76 4.91 -14.78
C PRO A 35 6.46 4.25 -15.25
N ILE A 36 5.49 4.14 -14.34
CA ILE A 36 4.11 3.77 -14.65
C ILE A 36 3.31 5.03 -14.87
N ASP A 37 3.42 5.98 -13.94
CA ASP A 37 2.71 7.24 -13.97
C ASP A 37 3.59 8.30 -13.32
N MET A 38 3.70 9.45 -13.97
CA MET A 38 4.50 10.57 -13.50
C MET A 38 3.66 11.85 -13.35
N GLN A 39 2.34 11.70 -13.24
CA GLN A 39 1.41 12.82 -13.06
C GLN A 39 1.06 12.95 -11.57
N PRO A 40 1.62 13.93 -10.85
CA PRO A 40 1.27 14.08 -9.45
C PRO A 40 -0.25 14.25 -9.28
N PRO A 41 -0.84 13.68 -8.24
CA PRO A 41 -0.19 12.98 -7.12
C PRO A 41 0.13 11.50 -7.39
N ASN A 42 -0.03 11.02 -8.61
CA ASN A 42 0.13 9.61 -8.95
C ASN A 42 1.50 9.36 -9.56
N ILE A 43 2.50 9.20 -8.70
CA ILE A 43 3.86 8.89 -9.14
C ILE A 43 4.13 7.43 -8.84
N GLY A 44 4.40 6.64 -9.87
CA GLY A 44 4.64 5.22 -9.69
C GLY A 44 5.67 4.66 -10.65
N PHE A 45 6.31 3.58 -10.22
CA PHE A 45 7.36 2.89 -10.98
C PHE A 45 7.12 1.39 -10.98
N GLU A 46 7.52 0.72 -12.05
CA GLU A 46 7.59 -0.73 -12.06
C GLU A 46 8.70 -1.18 -11.09
N PHE A 47 8.40 -2.17 -10.27
CA PHE A 47 9.32 -2.70 -9.27
C PHE A 47 9.24 -4.23 -9.30
N GLY A 48 9.85 -4.82 -10.34
CA GLY A 48 9.67 -6.23 -10.63
C GLY A 48 8.22 -6.50 -11.04
N ASP A 49 7.58 -7.46 -10.40
CA ASP A 49 6.16 -7.74 -10.62
C ASP A 49 5.26 -6.85 -9.76
N LYS A 50 5.85 -5.89 -9.02
CA LYS A 50 5.12 -4.97 -8.15
C LYS A 50 5.08 -3.58 -8.76
N GLN A 51 4.27 -2.72 -8.17
CA GLN A 51 4.19 -1.31 -8.53
C GLN A 51 4.54 -0.50 -7.28
N LEU A 52 5.55 0.35 -7.39
CA LEU A 52 6.00 1.20 -6.29
C LEU A 52 5.45 2.60 -6.49
N TRP A 53 4.61 3.03 -5.55
CA TRP A 53 3.99 4.36 -5.59
C TRP A 53 4.66 5.27 -4.57
N ILE A 54 4.97 6.49 -4.99
CA ILE A 54 5.58 7.51 -4.12
C ILE A 54 4.50 8.54 -3.81
N ASP A 55 4.08 8.57 -2.55
CA ASP A 55 3.00 9.46 -2.10
C ASP A 55 3.57 10.53 -1.16
N CYS A 56 3.20 11.79 -1.42
CA CYS A 56 3.56 12.89 -0.53
C CYS A 56 2.53 12.96 0.60
N VAL A 57 2.98 12.76 1.83
CA VAL A 57 2.09 12.78 2.99
C VAL A 57 2.61 13.79 4.02
N PRO A 58 1.94 14.94 4.17
CA PRO A 58 2.43 16.00 5.08
C PRO A 58 2.48 15.62 6.53
N THR A 59 1.74 14.59 6.95
CA THR A 59 1.65 14.20 8.35
C THR A 59 2.69 13.20 8.79
N VAL A 60 3.51 12.67 7.88
CA VAL A 60 4.59 11.77 8.29
C VAL A 60 5.88 12.55 8.45
N SER A 61 6.65 12.22 9.49
CA SER A 61 7.93 12.87 9.75
C SER A 61 9.09 12.18 9.04
N GLN A 62 8.90 10.92 8.69
CA GLN A 62 9.86 10.13 7.92
C GLN A 62 9.09 9.18 7.02
N ALA A 63 9.77 8.65 6.01
CA ALA A 63 9.12 7.77 5.05
C ALA A 63 8.64 6.47 5.70
N GLU A 64 7.51 5.98 5.21
CA GLU A 64 6.93 4.71 5.62
C GLU A 64 6.63 3.89 4.38
N ILE A 65 6.77 2.58 4.51
CA ILE A 65 6.37 1.64 3.47
C ILE A 65 5.08 0.97 3.91
N TRP A 66 4.04 1.10 3.10
CA TRP A 66 2.77 0.43 3.32
C TRP A 66 2.62 -0.66 2.27
N LEU A 67 2.20 -1.83 2.71
CA LEU A 67 2.11 -3.02 1.85
C LEU A 67 0.66 -3.34 1.54
N GLU A 68 0.46 -4.23 0.56
CA GLU A 68 -0.87 -4.65 0.15
C GLU A 68 -0.98 -6.16 0.22
N LEU A 69 -2.08 -6.62 0.79
CA LEU A 69 -2.47 -8.04 0.77
C LEU A 69 -3.82 -8.14 0.04
N VAL A 70 -3.98 -9.19 -0.73
CA VAL A 70 -5.26 -9.49 -1.35
C VAL A 70 -5.84 -10.74 -0.71
N THR A 71 -7.16 -10.84 -0.71
CA THR A 71 -7.86 -11.97 -0.12
C THR A 71 -9.05 -12.36 -0.99
N ASP A 72 -9.44 -13.62 -0.87
CA ASP A 72 -10.62 -14.13 -1.57
C ASP A 72 -11.92 -13.82 -0.84
N ASP A 73 -11.85 -13.44 0.44
CA ASP A 73 -13.04 -13.20 1.26
C ASP A 73 -12.74 -12.15 2.32
N LEU A 74 -13.17 -10.91 2.08
CA LEU A 74 -12.89 -9.79 2.98
C LEU A 74 -13.48 -9.96 4.37
N ASP A 75 -14.71 -10.47 4.46
CA ASP A 75 -15.36 -10.64 5.77
C ASP A 75 -14.65 -11.69 6.60
N ALA A 76 -14.31 -12.82 5.99
CA ALA A 76 -13.56 -13.88 6.68
C ALA A 76 -12.17 -13.39 7.06
N ALA A 77 -11.52 -12.64 6.17
CA ALA A 77 -10.19 -12.07 6.45
C ALA A 77 -10.23 -11.12 7.66
N ALA A 78 -11.24 -10.26 7.72
CA ALA A 78 -11.39 -9.33 8.84
C ALA A 78 -11.55 -10.08 10.16
N LYS A 79 -12.38 -11.12 10.17
CA LYS A 79 -12.63 -11.94 11.36
C LYS A 79 -11.37 -12.69 11.78
N GLN A 80 -10.67 -13.26 10.81
CA GLN A 80 -9.44 -14.03 11.04
C GLN A 80 -8.35 -13.15 11.64
N LEU A 81 -8.16 -11.94 11.10
CA LEU A 81 -7.18 -11.01 11.61
C LEU A 81 -7.56 -10.51 13.01
N ALA A 82 -8.83 -10.21 13.23
CA ALA A 82 -9.30 -9.80 14.56
C ALA A 82 -9.07 -10.90 15.59
N ALA A 83 -9.34 -12.15 15.22
CA ALA A 83 -9.12 -13.29 16.13
C ALA A 83 -7.64 -13.45 16.47
N ALA A 84 -6.75 -13.03 15.58
CA ALA A 84 -5.31 -13.07 15.83
C ALA A 84 -4.80 -11.83 16.56
N GLY A 85 -5.67 -10.90 16.93
CA GLY A 85 -5.28 -9.70 17.65
C GLY A 85 -4.71 -8.59 16.77
N VAL A 86 -4.93 -8.65 15.47
CA VAL A 86 -4.42 -7.64 14.54
C VAL A 86 -5.30 -6.39 14.64
N VAL A 87 -4.66 -5.23 14.72
CA VAL A 87 -5.32 -3.95 14.94
C VAL A 87 -5.80 -3.35 13.62
N ARG A 88 -7.08 -2.98 13.56
CA ARG A 88 -7.64 -2.20 12.45
C ARG A 88 -7.26 -0.73 12.60
N CYS A 89 -6.93 -0.09 11.48
CA CYS A 89 -6.57 1.33 11.49
C CYS A 89 -7.20 2.07 10.29
N ASP A 90 -8.50 1.82 10.07
CA ASP A 90 -9.20 2.32 8.88
C ASP A 90 -9.21 3.84 8.73
N ALA A 91 -9.00 4.57 9.83
CA ALA A 91 -8.96 6.02 9.79
C ALA A 91 -7.67 6.59 9.19
N ILE A 92 -6.69 5.72 8.90
CA ILE A 92 -5.38 6.19 8.44
C ILE A 92 -5.45 6.85 7.06
N GLU A 93 -6.32 6.34 6.21
CA GLU A 93 -6.52 6.91 4.87
C GLU A 93 -7.86 6.43 4.33
N PRO A 94 -8.68 7.33 3.75
CA PRO A 94 -9.94 6.90 3.16
C PRO A 94 -9.68 6.07 1.90
N LEU A 95 -10.50 5.04 1.68
CA LEU A 95 -10.44 4.23 0.47
C LEU A 95 -11.51 4.66 -0.51
N PRO A 96 -11.22 4.61 -1.83
CA PRO A 96 -12.25 4.85 -2.83
C PRO A 96 -13.40 3.85 -2.69
N ALA A 97 -14.61 4.28 -3.03
CA ALA A 97 -15.77 3.42 -2.92
C ALA A 97 -15.66 2.16 -3.80
N GLU A 98 -14.95 2.27 -4.91
CA GLU A 98 -14.75 1.15 -5.84
C GLU A 98 -13.66 0.18 -5.41
N LEU A 99 -12.98 0.47 -4.31
CA LEU A 99 -11.93 -0.41 -3.79
C LEU A 99 -12.32 -0.94 -2.42
N PRO A 100 -13.06 -2.06 -2.35
CA PRO A 100 -13.41 -2.66 -1.06
C PRO A 100 -12.15 -3.14 -0.33
N GLY A 101 -12.05 -2.79 0.94
CA GLY A 101 -10.90 -3.19 1.72
C GLY A 101 -10.89 -2.54 3.08
N PHE A 102 -9.80 -2.80 3.81
CA PHE A 102 -9.59 -2.18 5.11
C PHE A 102 -8.10 -2.13 5.42
N TRP A 103 -7.75 -1.33 6.41
CA TRP A 103 -6.36 -1.14 6.81
C TRP A 103 -6.09 -1.84 8.14
N VAL A 104 -4.93 -2.49 8.24
CA VAL A 104 -4.45 -3.08 9.49
C VAL A 104 -2.99 -2.72 9.69
N ALA A 105 -2.55 -2.78 10.95
CA ALA A 105 -1.14 -2.63 11.30
C ALA A 105 -0.58 -3.98 11.71
N SER A 106 0.56 -4.35 11.15
CA SER A 106 1.27 -5.57 11.53
C SER A 106 1.89 -5.42 12.93
N PRO A 107 2.41 -6.51 13.51
CA PRO A 107 3.10 -6.39 14.82
C PRO A 107 4.25 -5.39 14.82
N ALA A 108 4.87 -5.15 13.65
CA ALA A 108 5.93 -4.15 13.52
C ALA A 108 5.39 -2.76 13.21
N ALA A 109 4.08 -2.56 13.36
CA ALA A 109 3.38 -1.31 13.07
C ALA A 109 3.47 -0.86 11.61
N ILE A 110 3.65 -1.82 10.70
CA ILE A 110 3.62 -1.53 9.26
C ILE A 110 2.18 -1.61 8.77
N ILE A 111 1.74 -0.58 8.07
CA ILE A 111 0.37 -0.49 7.57
C ILE A 111 0.21 -1.40 6.36
N HIS A 112 -0.88 -2.15 6.34
CA HIS A 112 -1.23 -3.03 5.23
C HIS A 112 -2.65 -2.72 4.78
N LEU A 113 -2.82 -2.56 3.48
CA LEU A 113 -4.15 -2.59 2.88
C LEU A 113 -4.52 -4.04 2.64
N VAL A 114 -5.70 -4.44 3.12
CA VAL A 114 -6.26 -5.76 2.79
C VAL A 114 -7.43 -5.50 1.86
N CYS A 115 -7.34 -5.98 0.64
CA CYS A 115 -8.37 -5.75 -0.36
C CYS A 115 -8.74 -7.06 -1.05
N LYS A 116 -9.86 -7.02 -1.75
CA LYS A 116 -10.34 -8.21 -2.42
C LYS A 116 -9.51 -8.48 -3.66
N GLU A 117 -9.18 -9.74 -3.87
CA GLU A 117 -8.55 -10.17 -5.11
C GLU A 117 -9.49 -9.88 -6.27
N ASP A 118 -9.00 -9.15 -7.27
CA ASP A 118 -9.84 -8.69 -8.38
C ASP A 118 -9.87 -9.66 -9.55
N GLY A 119 -9.07 -10.73 -9.48
CA GLY A 119 -9.00 -11.69 -10.56
C GLY A 119 -8.32 -11.20 -11.83
N SER A 120 -7.93 -9.95 -11.87
CA SER A 120 -7.27 -9.40 -13.05
C SER A 120 -5.76 -9.60 -13.04
N GLY A 121 -5.28 -10.20 -12.00
CA GLY A 121 -3.89 -10.58 -11.88
C GLY A 121 -2.94 -9.48 -11.51
#